data_29ea09bb292a5990d95b71753cfe9cbb
#
_entry.id   29ea09bb292a5990d95b71753cfe9cbb
#
_cell.length_a   1.000
_cell.length_b   1.000
_cell.length_c   1.000
_cell.angle_alpha   90.00
_cell.angle_beta   90.00
_cell.angle_gamma   90.00
#
_symmetry.space_group_name_H-M   'P 1'
#
loop_
_entity.id
_entity.type
_entity.pdbx_description
1 polymer ?
#
loop_
_entity_poly.entity_id
_entity_poly.type
_entity_poly.pdbx_seq_one_letter_code
_entity_poly.pdbx_strand_id
1 'polypeptide(L)'
;MDVLEPEEILELLYVEIHKFLVEEAGEDLDQDLIDITLKTLDSGELNIEIDLQLEISSYSHLNVDLLAEKALAHGIKIADEVCPQFNKVSGNLKKN
;
A
#
# COMPACT_ATOMS: atom_id res chain seq x y z
N MET A 1 -16.91 -19.04 -7.72
CA MET A 1 -16.22 -18.13 -6.80
C MET A 1 -15.12 -17.40 -7.55
N ASP A 2 -15.16 -16.12 -7.51
CA ASP A 2 -14.23 -15.34 -8.28
C ASP A 2 -12.93 -15.10 -7.52
N VAL A 3 -11.87 -15.64 -8.08
CA VAL A 3 -10.54 -15.39 -7.56
C VAL A 3 -10.00 -14.18 -8.32
N LEU A 4 -9.54 -13.16 -7.60
CA LEU A 4 -8.97 -12.01 -8.24
C LEU A 4 -7.67 -12.37 -8.93
N GLU A 5 -7.50 -11.85 -10.14
CA GLU A 5 -6.24 -11.98 -10.84
C GLU A 5 -5.17 -11.15 -10.13
N PRO A 6 -3.89 -11.52 -10.23
CA PRO A 6 -2.84 -10.72 -9.58
C PRO A 6 -2.87 -9.25 -9.93
N GLU A 7 -3.15 -8.92 -11.18
CA GLU A 7 -3.23 -7.52 -11.61
C GLU A 7 -4.37 -6.79 -10.94
N GLU A 8 -5.50 -7.46 -10.75
CA GLU A 8 -6.65 -6.87 -10.06
C GLU A 8 -6.34 -6.61 -8.60
N ILE A 9 -5.58 -7.50 -7.97
CA ILE A 9 -5.18 -7.35 -6.58
C ILE A 9 -4.26 -6.13 -6.42
N LEU A 10 -3.29 -5.98 -7.32
CA LEU A 10 -2.39 -4.83 -7.29
C LEU A 10 -3.16 -3.52 -7.45
N GLU A 11 -4.11 -3.50 -8.37
CA GLU A 11 -4.94 -2.32 -8.60
C GLU A 11 -5.80 -2.00 -7.37
N LEU A 12 -6.40 -3.02 -6.77
CA LEU A 12 -7.21 -2.85 -5.58
C LEU A 12 -6.39 -2.27 -4.43
N LEU A 13 -5.19 -2.80 -4.20
CA LEU A 13 -4.32 -2.31 -3.15
C LEU A 13 -3.93 -0.85 -3.40
N TYR A 14 -3.61 -0.51 -4.63
CA TYR A 14 -3.27 0.86 -4.99
C TYR A 14 -4.43 1.80 -4.65
N VAL A 15 -5.62 1.46 -5.12
CA VAL A 15 -6.81 2.29 -4.93
C VAL A 15 -7.12 2.45 -3.45
N GLU A 16 -7.07 1.36 -2.68
CA GLU A 16 -7.39 1.40 -1.26
C GLU A 16 -6.38 2.20 -0.45
N ILE A 17 -5.10 2.07 -0.75
CA ILE A 17 -4.06 2.84 -0.07
C ILE A 17 -4.20 4.33 -0.41
N HIS A 18 -4.38 4.64 -1.69
CA HIS A 18 -4.56 6.03 -2.12
C HIS A 18 -5.77 6.67 -1.45
N LYS A 19 -6.88 5.94 -1.44
CA LYS A 19 -8.12 6.40 -0.83
C LYS A 19 -7.95 6.68 0.66
N PHE A 20 -7.25 5.79 1.35
CA PHE A 20 -6.93 5.98 2.76
C PHE A 20 -6.14 7.27 2.98
N LEU A 21 -5.12 7.51 2.16
CA LEU A 21 -4.29 8.70 2.27
C LEU A 21 -5.08 9.97 2.01
N VAL A 22 -5.95 9.96 1.02
CA VAL A 22 -6.80 11.11 0.71
C VAL A 22 -7.75 11.40 1.86
N GLU A 23 -8.32 10.37 2.47
CA GLU A 23 -9.22 10.54 3.60
C GLU A 23 -8.52 11.10 4.84
N GLU A 24 -7.28 10.66 5.09
CA GLU A 24 -6.54 11.08 6.28
C GLU A 24 -5.84 12.43 6.12
N ALA A 25 -5.30 12.70 4.95
CA ALA A 25 -4.52 13.90 4.73
C ALA A 25 -5.26 14.99 3.95
N GLY A 26 -6.21 14.59 3.09
CA GLY A 26 -6.99 15.54 2.31
C GLY A 26 -6.11 16.46 1.48
N GLU A 27 -6.34 17.75 1.62
CA GLU A 27 -5.61 18.77 0.87
C GLU A 27 -4.14 18.89 1.28
N ASP A 28 -3.78 18.34 2.44
CA ASP A 28 -2.40 18.40 2.91
C ASP A 28 -1.50 17.40 2.17
N LEU A 29 -2.08 16.45 1.44
CA LEU A 29 -1.32 15.49 0.68
C LEU A 29 -0.88 16.13 -0.64
N ASP A 30 0.41 16.41 -0.77
CA ASP A 30 0.97 16.98 -1.99
C ASP A 30 1.24 15.91 -3.03
N GLN A 31 1.78 14.76 -2.61
CA GLN A 31 2.10 13.69 -3.52
C GLN A 31 2.13 12.35 -2.79
N ASP A 32 1.64 11.31 -3.47
CA ASP A 32 1.79 9.95 -3.01
C ASP A 32 2.38 9.11 -4.14
N LEU A 33 3.40 8.35 -3.83
CA LEU A 33 4.00 7.39 -4.75
C LEU A 33 3.80 6.01 -4.13
N ILE A 34 3.03 5.20 -4.80
CA ILE A 34 2.67 3.87 -4.33
C ILE A 34 3.14 2.86 -5.37
N ASP A 35 4.16 2.09 -5.03
CA ASP A 35 4.67 1.03 -5.88
C ASP A 35 4.33 -0.32 -5.25
N ILE A 36 3.63 -1.15 -6.00
CA ILE A 36 3.25 -2.47 -5.52
C ILE A 36 3.81 -3.49 -6.49
N THR A 37 4.63 -4.39 -5.98
CA THR A 37 5.31 -5.40 -6.77
C THR A 37 4.86 -6.78 -6.34
N LEU A 38 4.55 -7.61 -7.32
CA LEU A 38 4.21 -9.01 -7.10
C LEU A 38 5.39 -9.85 -7.52
N LYS A 39 5.88 -10.68 -6.61
CA LYS A 39 7.00 -11.59 -6.88
C LYS A 39 6.55 -13.02 -6.72
N THR A 40 6.92 -13.85 -7.69
CA THR A 40 6.68 -15.28 -7.62
C THR A 40 7.98 -15.98 -7.24
N LEU A 41 7.94 -16.73 -6.16
CA LEU A 41 9.10 -17.50 -5.72
C LEU A 41 9.22 -18.83 -6.46
N ASP A 42 10.37 -19.44 -6.41
CA ASP A 42 10.63 -20.73 -7.05
C ASP A 42 9.68 -21.82 -6.55
N SER A 43 9.22 -21.70 -5.31
CA SER A 43 8.28 -22.63 -4.73
C SER A 43 6.84 -22.46 -5.24
N GLY A 44 6.59 -21.40 -6.04
CA GLY A 44 5.26 -21.03 -6.48
C GLY A 44 4.54 -20.11 -5.54
N GLU A 45 5.16 -19.74 -4.43
CA GLU A 45 4.60 -18.81 -3.48
C GLU A 45 4.62 -17.38 -4.03
N LEU A 46 3.62 -16.62 -3.65
CA LEU A 46 3.48 -15.23 -4.10
C LEU A 46 3.79 -14.28 -2.95
N ASN A 47 4.64 -13.30 -3.22
CA ASN A 47 4.95 -12.23 -2.29
C ASN A 47 4.49 -10.90 -2.87
N ILE A 48 3.91 -10.07 -2.03
CA ILE A 48 3.54 -8.70 -2.41
C ILE A 48 4.45 -7.75 -1.64
N GLU A 49 5.04 -6.83 -2.35
CA GLU A 49 5.91 -5.82 -1.79
C GLU A 49 5.29 -4.44 -2.07
N ILE A 50 5.09 -3.66 -1.02
CA ILE A 50 4.48 -2.34 -1.13
C ILE A 50 5.50 -1.30 -0.73
N ASP A 51 5.86 -0.41 -1.66
CA ASP A 51 6.76 0.70 -1.42
C ASP A 51 5.95 2.00 -1.41
N LEU A 52 6.13 2.79 -0.38
CA LEU A 52 5.33 3.97 -0.18
C LEU A 52 6.22 5.19 0.08
N GLN A 53 5.98 6.27 -0.66
CA GLN A 53 6.66 7.54 -0.48
C GLN A 53 5.63 8.65 -0.50
N LEU A 54 5.62 9.48 0.52
CA LEU A 54 4.62 10.55 0.66
C LEU A 54 5.28 11.90 0.80
N GLU A 55 4.62 12.91 0.23
CA GLU A 55 4.96 14.31 0.47
C GLU A 55 3.72 15.01 1.01
N ILE A 56 3.88 15.71 2.10
CA ILE A 56 2.81 16.44 2.76
C ILE A 56 3.18 17.91 2.83
N SER A 57 2.16 18.77 2.73
CA SER A 57 2.35 20.20 2.81
C SER A 57 3.15 20.59 4.05
N SER A 58 4.07 21.53 3.89
CA SER A 58 4.89 22.03 5.00
C SER A 58 4.06 22.75 6.06
N TYR A 59 2.83 23.12 5.73
CA TYR A 59 1.92 23.78 6.67
C TYR A 59 1.08 22.78 7.44
N SER A 60 1.15 21.50 7.11
CA SER A 60 0.38 20.47 7.77
C SER A 60 0.95 20.14 9.13
N HIS A 61 0.06 19.78 10.05
CA HIS A 61 0.44 19.28 11.37
C HIS A 61 0.53 17.76 11.39
N LEU A 62 0.32 17.12 10.24
CA LEU A 62 0.34 15.67 10.16
C LEU A 62 1.77 15.14 10.27
N ASN A 63 1.90 14.00 10.94
CA ASN A 63 3.16 13.27 10.99
C ASN A 63 3.22 12.35 9.76
N VAL A 64 4.08 12.67 8.80
CA VAL A 64 4.16 11.92 7.55
C VAL A 64 4.58 10.48 7.77
N ASP A 65 5.50 10.24 8.70
CA ASP A 65 5.96 8.88 9.00
C ASP A 65 4.83 8.03 9.56
N LEU A 66 4.05 8.58 10.48
CA LEU A 66 2.93 7.87 11.08
C LEU A 66 1.83 7.61 10.04
N LEU A 67 1.56 8.60 9.20
CA LEU A 67 0.57 8.45 8.13
C LEU A 67 0.98 7.34 7.17
N ALA A 68 2.25 7.33 6.78
CA ALA A 68 2.78 6.29 5.88
C ALA A 68 2.68 4.91 6.52
N GLU A 69 3.00 4.78 7.81
CA GLU A 69 2.89 3.52 8.52
C GLU A 69 1.44 3.02 8.56
N LYS A 70 0.50 3.91 8.82
CA LYS A 70 -0.92 3.55 8.86
C LYS A 70 -1.43 3.14 7.49
N ALA A 71 -1.03 3.86 6.44
CA ALA A 71 -1.43 3.53 5.09
C ALA A 71 -0.89 2.17 4.67
N LEU A 72 0.37 1.90 5.02
CA LEU A 72 0.99 0.62 4.72
C LEU A 72 0.30 -0.52 5.45
N ALA A 73 0.00 -0.33 6.73
CA ALA A 73 -0.72 -1.34 7.51
C ALA A 73 -2.10 -1.61 6.91
N HIS A 74 -2.77 -0.57 6.42
CA HIS A 74 -4.06 -0.72 5.77
C HIS A 74 -3.93 -1.58 4.50
N GLY A 75 -2.91 -1.30 3.70
CA GLY A 75 -2.66 -2.08 2.48
C GLY A 75 -2.38 -3.55 2.78
N ILE A 76 -1.57 -3.82 3.81
CA ILE A 76 -1.26 -5.18 4.21
C ILE A 76 -2.53 -5.91 4.69
N LYS A 77 -3.36 -5.23 5.45
CA LYS A 77 -4.62 -5.79 5.92
C LYS A 77 -5.54 -6.16 4.76
N ILE A 78 -5.67 -5.28 3.79
CA ILE A 78 -6.49 -5.53 2.61
C ILE A 78 -5.94 -6.74 1.84
N ALA A 79 -4.62 -6.81 1.66
CA ALA A 79 -3.99 -7.92 0.95
C ALA A 79 -4.30 -9.26 1.64
N ASP A 80 -4.23 -9.30 2.97
CA ASP A 80 -4.55 -10.50 3.73
C ASP A 80 -6.01 -10.91 3.58
N GLU A 81 -6.90 -9.94 3.50
CA GLU A 81 -8.33 -10.22 3.38
C GLU A 81 -8.72 -10.74 1.99
N VAL A 82 -8.12 -10.17 0.93
CA VAL A 82 -8.50 -10.54 -0.43
C VAL A 82 -7.71 -11.73 -0.95
N CYS A 83 -6.56 -12.00 -0.38
CA CYS A 83 -5.69 -13.06 -0.87
C CYS A 83 -4.95 -13.77 0.26
N PRO A 84 -5.66 -14.60 1.04
CA PRO A 84 -5.01 -15.34 2.12
C PRO A 84 -3.90 -16.28 1.65
N GLN A 85 -3.88 -16.62 0.36
CA GLN A 85 -2.86 -17.50 -0.20
C GLN A 85 -1.51 -16.81 -0.41
N PHE A 86 -1.45 -15.48 -0.30
CA PHE A 86 -0.15 -14.81 -0.33
C PHE A 86 0.58 -15.09 0.97
N ASN A 87 1.76 -15.67 0.84
CA ASN A 87 2.51 -16.08 2.02
C ASN A 87 3.22 -14.94 2.71
N LYS A 88 3.44 -13.86 1.99
CA LYS A 88 4.14 -12.73 2.57
C LYS A 88 3.76 -11.44 1.90
N VAL A 89 3.36 -10.48 2.71
CA VAL A 89 3.16 -9.11 2.28
C VAL A 89 4.15 -8.27 3.06
N SER A 90 5.02 -7.56 2.38
CA SER A 90 5.99 -6.68 3.03
C SER A 90 5.84 -5.26 2.53
N GLY A 91 6.18 -4.33 3.40
CA GLY A 91 6.07 -2.93 3.09
C GLY A 91 7.34 -2.19 3.38
N ASN A 92 7.65 -1.22 2.55
CA ASN A 92 8.82 -0.37 2.70
C ASN A 92 8.40 1.09 2.63
N LEU A 93 8.92 1.87 3.56
CA LEU A 93 8.68 3.31 3.57
C LEU A 93 9.95 4.01 3.10
N LYS A 94 9.79 4.86 2.10
CA LYS A 94 10.91 5.64 1.58
C LYS A 94 10.81 7.05 2.14
N LYS A 95 11.91 7.50 2.71
CA LYS A 95 12.00 8.85 3.25
C LYS A 95 12.77 9.76 2.30
N ASN A 96 12.29 10.95 2.17
CA ASN A 96 13.01 11.97 1.42
C ASN A 96 14.07 12.62 2.28
#